data_3ff6006e468d61127522f094de241049
#
_entry.id   3ff6006e468d61127522f094de241049
#
_cell.length_a   1.000
_cell.length_b   1.000
_cell.length_c   1.000
_cell.angle_alpha   90.00
_cell.angle_beta   90.00
_cell.angle_gamma   90.00
#
_symmetry.space_group_name_H-M   'P 1'
#
loop_
_entity.id
_entity.type
_entity.pdbx_description
1 polymer ?
#
loop_
_entity_poly.entity_id
_entity_poly.type
_entity_poly.pdbx_seq_one_letter_code
_entity_poly.pdbx_strand_id
1 'polypeptide(L)'
;HRTENSTSDFLNAIGGVLGDTHFKLRYLLLNTGSMEGYRFFLGLGLIKPSKNTLTSDPFFLDESEVKDHRHFSISEGSQKSIYEIQIFKKQIKNPIFYGITLKTILPLETNEYGFRPSKYYEFAFTMLSSKINSINGSLGFNFNFLRTSESYWNDMKTPNSKSEMVLFGIGYTRNIAKGSIILGIQKPYFLKGTLSSTNEGDFKQKINA
;
A
#
# COMPACT_ATOMS: atom_id res chain seq x y z
N HIS A 1 -13.54 -1.55 19.89
CA HIS A 1 -13.47 -2.25 21.17
C HIS A 1 -14.15 -3.59 21.02
N ARG A 2 -13.35 -4.65 20.85
CA ARG A 2 -13.83 -6.01 20.95
C ARG A 2 -13.37 -6.52 22.30
N THR A 3 -14.24 -6.53 23.26
CA THR A 3 -14.03 -7.26 24.53
C THR A 3 -14.29 -8.72 24.24
N GLU A 4 -13.26 -9.51 24.05
CA GLU A 4 -13.37 -10.94 24.17
C GLU A 4 -13.37 -11.28 25.65
N ASN A 5 -14.45 -11.89 26.10
CA ASN A 5 -14.54 -12.46 27.44
C ASN A 5 -13.59 -13.65 27.58
N SER A 6 -12.36 -13.37 27.90
CA SER A 6 -11.47 -14.37 28.45
C SER A 6 -10.95 -13.85 29.79
N THR A 7 -11.04 -14.69 30.78
CA THR A 7 -10.59 -14.47 32.17
C THR A 7 -9.06 -14.43 32.31
N SER A 8 -8.33 -14.15 31.25
CA SER A 8 -6.89 -13.94 31.27
C SER A 8 -6.58 -12.45 31.10
N ASP A 9 -5.78 -11.95 31.97
CA ASP A 9 -5.30 -10.59 32.08
C ASP A 9 -4.92 -10.00 30.71
N PHE A 10 -5.82 -9.17 30.18
CA PHE A 10 -5.45 -8.28 29.09
C PHE A 10 -4.51 -7.23 29.69
N LEU A 11 -3.23 -7.42 29.52
CA LEU A 11 -2.28 -6.33 29.63
C LEU A 11 -2.80 -5.20 28.75
N ASN A 12 -3.05 -4.05 29.32
CA ASN A 12 -3.51 -2.85 28.62
C ASN A 12 -2.57 -2.62 27.43
N ALA A 13 -3.01 -2.97 26.23
CA ALA A 13 -2.27 -2.69 25.03
C ALA A 13 -2.33 -1.19 24.80
N ILE A 14 -1.36 -0.46 25.31
CA ILE A 14 -1.19 0.97 25.05
C ILE A 14 -0.54 1.08 23.68
N GLY A 15 -1.38 1.16 22.64
CA GLY A 15 -0.93 1.51 21.31
C GLY A 15 -0.44 2.94 21.27
N GLY A 16 0.77 3.18 20.77
CA GLY A 16 1.25 4.52 20.47
C GLY A 16 0.43 5.14 19.32
N VAL A 17 0.30 6.47 19.34
CA VAL A 17 -0.46 7.21 18.30
C VAL A 17 0.35 7.37 17.01
N LEU A 18 1.69 7.30 17.10
CA LEU A 18 2.58 7.55 15.98
C LEU A 18 3.04 6.21 15.33
N GLY A 19 2.79 6.10 14.04
CA GLY A 19 3.33 5.03 13.20
C GLY A 19 4.72 5.35 12.67
N ASP A 20 5.14 4.59 11.66
CA ASP A 20 6.44 4.76 11.01
C ASP A 20 6.56 6.13 10.34
N THR A 21 7.75 6.72 10.44
CA THR A 21 8.05 7.99 9.78
C THR A 21 8.61 7.74 8.39
N HIS A 22 8.01 8.36 7.37
CA HIS A 22 8.38 8.22 5.98
C HIS A 22 9.10 9.47 5.49
N PHE A 23 10.32 9.33 4.98
CA PHE A 23 11.06 10.35 4.26
C PHE A 23 11.19 9.94 2.81
N LYS A 24 10.76 10.79 1.89
CA LYS A 24 10.90 10.53 0.46
C LYS A 24 11.30 11.81 -0.28
N LEU A 25 12.35 11.71 -1.08
CA LEU A 25 12.75 12.73 -2.06
C LEU A 25 12.37 12.24 -3.45
N ARG A 26 11.87 13.15 -4.27
CA ARG A 26 11.57 12.88 -5.68
C ARG A 26 12.27 13.92 -6.53
N TYR A 27 13.03 13.45 -7.50
CA TYR A 27 13.78 14.30 -8.43
C TYR A 27 13.24 14.15 -9.85
N LEU A 28 13.03 15.25 -10.53
CA LEU A 28 12.63 15.29 -11.94
C LEU A 28 13.89 15.20 -12.80
N LEU A 29 14.15 14.02 -13.38
CA LEU A 29 15.32 13.74 -14.22
C LEU A 29 15.15 14.29 -15.64
N LEU A 30 13.94 14.19 -16.20
CA LEU A 30 13.67 14.60 -17.56
C LEU A 30 12.32 15.32 -17.65
N ASN A 31 12.31 16.46 -18.32
CA ASN A 31 11.09 17.16 -18.71
C ASN A 31 11.27 17.65 -20.16
N THR A 32 10.56 17.03 -21.08
CA THR A 32 10.71 17.34 -22.52
C THR A 32 9.83 18.48 -23.00
N GLY A 33 8.96 19.03 -22.16
CA GLY A 33 8.11 20.17 -22.54
C GLY A 33 7.19 20.66 -21.43
N SER A 34 6.74 21.90 -21.56
CA SER A 34 5.86 22.55 -20.58
C SER A 34 4.37 22.19 -20.76
N MET A 35 3.87 22.16 -22.00
CA MET A 35 2.48 21.84 -22.33
C MET A 35 2.28 20.39 -22.71
N GLU A 36 3.14 19.85 -23.55
CA GLU A 36 3.20 18.45 -23.95
C GLU A 36 4.57 17.87 -23.66
N GLY A 37 4.66 16.57 -23.50
CA GLY A 37 5.95 15.89 -23.34
C GLY A 37 5.96 14.87 -22.21
N TYR A 38 7.13 14.29 -22.04
CA TYR A 38 7.40 13.30 -21.03
C TYR A 38 8.02 13.93 -19.78
N ARG A 39 7.69 13.37 -18.65
CA ARG A 39 8.33 13.66 -17.37
C ARG A 39 8.76 12.36 -16.73
N PHE A 40 10.03 12.30 -16.37
CA PHE A 40 10.60 11.14 -15.69
C PHE A 40 11.10 11.56 -14.31
N PHE A 41 10.61 10.89 -13.28
CA PHE A 41 10.98 11.12 -11.90
C PHE A 41 11.64 9.89 -11.30
N LEU A 42 12.64 10.13 -10.48
CA LEU A 42 13.24 9.15 -9.60
C LEU A 42 12.94 9.53 -8.15
N GLY A 43 12.43 8.59 -7.38
CA GLY A 43 12.13 8.74 -5.96
C GLY A 43 13.00 7.81 -5.13
N LEU A 44 13.58 8.34 -4.06
CA LEU A 44 14.33 7.60 -3.06
C LEU A 44 13.80 7.97 -1.67
N GLY A 45 13.74 7.02 -0.77
CA GLY A 45 13.26 7.28 0.57
C GLY A 45 13.64 6.23 1.59
N LEU A 46 13.36 6.57 2.84
CA LEU A 46 13.57 5.74 4.01
C LEU A 46 12.31 5.75 4.87
N ILE A 47 11.99 4.61 5.47
CA ILE A 47 10.98 4.47 6.50
C ILE A 47 11.71 4.16 7.79
N LYS A 48 11.54 5.04 8.77
CA LYS A 48 12.06 4.85 10.12
C LYS A 48 10.94 4.27 10.98
N PRO A 49 11.13 3.09 11.60
CA PRO A 49 10.10 2.47 12.43
C PRO A 49 9.81 3.30 13.67
N SER A 50 8.58 3.27 14.12
CA SER A 50 8.19 3.76 15.44
C SER A 50 8.46 2.71 16.50
N LYS A 51 8.39 3.11 17.77
CA LYS A 51 8.54 2.18 18.90
C LYS A 51 7.29 1.32 19.15
N ASN A 52 6.20 1.59 18.43
CA ASN A 52 4.94 0.88 18.58
C ASN A 52 4.90 -0.36 17.67
N THR A 53 5.75 -1.33 17.97
CA THR A 53 5.90 -2.58 17.22
C THR A 53 5.51 -3.80 18.07
N LEU A 54 5.23 -4.91 17.40
CA LEU A 54 5.05 -6.21 18.05
C LEU A 54 6.39 -6.70 18.59
N THR A 55 6.39 -7.12 19.85
CA THR A 55 7.56 -7.63 20.56
C THR A 55 7.56 -9.16 20.66
N SER A 56 6.42 -9.81 20.42
CA SER A 56 6.26 -11.26 20.43
C SER A 56 5.57 -11.76 19.15
N ASP A 57 5.74 -13.05 18.85
CA ASP A 57 5.17 -13.68 17.65
C ASP A 57 3.63 -13.73 17.70
N PRO A 58 2.92 -13.00 16.82
CA PRO A 58 1.46 -13.01 16.78
C PRO A 58 0.88 -14.19 16.00
N PHE A 59 1.71 -15.03 15.40
CA PHE A 59 1.30 -16.14 14.52
C PHE A 59 1.38 -17.49 15.22
N PHE A 60 1.87 -17.53 16.47
CA PHE A 60 2.08 -18.74 17.24
C PHE A 60 3.01 -19.77 16.55
N LEU A 61 4.02 -19.27 15.84
CA LEU A 61 5.04 -20.11 15.21
C LEU A 61 6.02 -20.69 16.23
N ASP A 62 6.16 -19.99 17.36
CA ASP A 62 6.90 -20.42 18.53
C ASP A 62 5.94 -20.47 19.72
N GLU A 63 6.08 -21.48 20.60
CA GLU A 63 5.18 -21.71 21.75
C GLU A 63 5.44 -20.71 22.91
N SER A 64 5.76 -19.45 22.61
CA SER A 64 5.96 -18.44 23.64
C SER A 64 4.65 -18.11 24.35
N GLU A 65 4.68 -18.08 25.69
CA GLU A 65 3.49 -17.90 26.53
C GLU A 65 2.91 -16.48 26.51
N VAL A 66 3.66 -15.48 26.08
CA VAL A 66 3.25 -14.05 26.11
C VAL A 66 2.84 -13.61 24.72
N LYS A 67 1.60 -13.17 24.57
CA LYS A 67 1.00 -12.78 23.30
C LYS A 67 0.63 -11.31 23.31
N ASP A 68 1.37 -10.52 22.54
CA ASP A 68 1.01 -9.13 22.32
C ASP A 68 -0.23 -9.01 21.41
N HIS A 69 -1.06 -8.02 21.70
CA HIS A 69 -2.25 -7.79 20.90
C HIS A 69 -1.88 -7.11 19.57
N ARG A 70 -1.80 -7.89 18.48
CA ARG A 70 -1.37 -7.47 17.15
C ARG A 70 -2.04 -6.19 16.63
N HIS A 71 -3.31 -5.95 16.99
CA HIS A 71 -4.10 -4.86 16.46
C HIS A 71 -3.64 -3.46 16.91
N PHE A 72 -2.83 -3.37 17.94
CA PHE A 72 -2.35 -2.11 18.48
C PHE A 72 -0.93 -1.74 18.01
N SER A 73 -0.26 -2.65 17.32
CA SER A 73 1.07 -2.39 16.76
C SER A 73 0.94 -1.86 15.35
N ILE A 74 1.32 -0.60 15.15
CA ILE A 74 1.22 0.13 13.89
C ILE A 74 2.56 0.24 13.15
N SER A 75 3.61 -0.37 13.69
CA SER A 75 4.94 -0.47 13.11
C SER A 75 5.36 -1.92 12.97
N GLU A 76 6.12 -2.22 11.92
CA GLU A 76 6.79 -3.51 11.76
C GLU A 76 8.17 -3.54 12.43
N GLY A 77 8.60 -2.43 13.06
CA GLY A 77 9.85 -2.34 13.81
C GLY A 77 11.13 -2.43 12.99
N SER A 78 11.04 -2.42 11.65
CA SER A 78 12.17 -2.57 10.75
C SER A 78 12.34 -1.33 9.89
N GLN A 79 13.57 -0.88 9.73
CA GLN A 79 13.90 0.18 8.80
C GLN A 79 13.76 -0.32 7.35
N LYS A 80 13.22 0.54 6.46
CA LYS A 80 12.98 0.18 5.06
C LYS A 80 13.44 1.27 4.13
N SER A 81 13.90 0.86 2.93
CA SER A 81 14.17 1.77 1.81
C SER A 81 12.99 1.82 0.85
N ILE A 82 12.80 2.99 0.23
CA ILE A 82 11.80 3.23 -0.81
C ILE A 82 12.54 3.57 -2.11
N TYR A 83 12.16 2.91 -3.20
CA TYR A 83 12.59 3.21 -4.56
C TYR A 83 11.36 3.45 -5.41
N GLU A 84 11.35 4.52 -6.21
CA GLU A 84 10.23 4.89 -7.04
C GLU A 84 10.71 5.39 -8.40
N ILE A 85 10.09 4.93 -9.47
CA ILE A 85 10.25 5.44 -10.83
C ILE A 85 8.88 5.84 -11.32
N GLN A 86 8.77 7.06 -11.88
CA GLN A 86 7.54 7.55 -12.49
C GLN A 86 7.81 8.10 -13.87
N ILE A 87 7.00 7.69 -14.81
CA ILE A 87 7.04 8.16 -16.19
C ILE A 87 5.64 8.68 -16.52
N PHE A 88 5.52 9.95 -16.83
CA PHE A 88 4.27 10.57 -17.24
C PHE A 88 4.40 11.17 -18.63
N LYS A 89 3.33 11.08 -19.40
CA LYS A 89 3.17 11.83 -20.64
C LYS A 89 1.95 12.72 -20.53
N LYS A 90 2.15 14.01 -20.78
CA LYS A 90 1.09 14.98 -21.01
C LYS A 90 1.00 15.26 -22.50
N GLN A 91 -0.20 15.38 -23.03
CA GLN A 91 -0.42 15.70 -24.45
C GLN A 91 -1.74 16.48 -24.63
N ILE A 92 -1.87 17.15 -25.77
CA ILE A 92 -3.08 17.93 -26.12
C ILE A 92 -4.19 16.98 -26.58
N LYS A 93 -3.82 15.89 -27.28
CA LYS A 93 -4.78 14.87 -27.74
C LYS A 93 -5.29 14.03 -26.58
N ASN A 94 -6.48 13.46 -26.75
CA ASN A 94 -7.07 12.56 -25.74
C ASN A 94 -6.42 11.16 -25.80
N PRO A 95 -6.01 10.56 -24.66
CA PRO A 95 -6.02 11.10 -23.28
C PRO A 95 -5.00 12.22 -23.09
N ILE A 96 -5.34 13.23 -22.28
CA ILE A 96 -4.44 14.38 -22.03
C ILE A 96 -3.30 14.05 -21.08
N PHE A 97 -3.42 12.96 -20.35
CA PHE A 97 -2.43 12.51 -19.38
C PHE A 97 -2.47 10.99 -19.26
N TYR A 98 -1.31 10.38 -19.22
CA TYR A 98 -1.13 9.00 -18.76
C TYR A 98 0.25 8.81 -18.14
N GLY A 99 0.34 7.83 -17.26
CA GLY A 99 1.57 7.59 -16.55
C GLY A 99 1.67 6.22 -15.92
N ILE A 100 2.90 5.85 -15.66
CA ILE A 100 3.29 4.61 -14.99
C ILE A 100 4.10 4.97 -13.76
N THR A 101 3.83 4.31 -12.66
CA THR A 101 4.64 4.36 -11.44
C THR A 101 5.05 2.94 -11.08
N LEU A 102 6.34 2.76 -10.84
CA LEU A 102 6.92 1.58 -10.22
C LEU A 102 7.45 1.98 -8.85
N LYS A 103 7.07 1.24 -7.83
CA LYS A 103 7.53 1.51 -6.46
C LYS A 103 7.89 0.20 -5.77
N THR A 104 8.96 0.24 -5.03
CA THR A 104 9.44 -0.89 -4.22
C THR A 104 9.79 -0.39 -2.83
N ILE A 105 9.37 -1.13 -1.81
CA ILE A 105 9.79 -0.90 -0.42
C ILE A 105 10.47 -2.18 0.05
N LEU A 106 11.73 -2.03 0.46
CA LEU A 106 12.58 -3.14 0.87
C LEU A 106 12.95 -2.98 2.35
N PRO A 107 12.66 -3.96 3.22
CA PRO A 107 13.20 -3.99 4.57
C PRO A 107 14.73 -4.09 4.49
N LEU A 108 15.41 -3.29 5.29
CA LEU A 108 16.88 -3.25 5.37
C LEU A 108 17.41 -4.24 6.40
N GLU A 109 16.59 -4.60 7.37
CA GLU A 109 16.97 -5.42 8.50
C GLU A 109 15.79 -6.25 9.03
N THR A 110 16.10 -7.31 9.76
CA THR A 110 15.17 -7.96 10.68
C THR A 110 15.09 -7.09 11.93
N ASN A 111 13.89 -6.89 12.50
CA ASN A 111 13.77 -6.10 13.71
C ASN A 111 14.40 -6.82 14.93
N GLU A 112 14.53 -6.11 16.05
CA GLU A 112 15.14 -6.63 17.29
C GLU A 112 14.39 -7.82 17.92
N TYR A 113 13.13 -8.04 17.50
CA TYR A 113 12.27 -9.14 17.99
C TYR A 113 12.21 -10.34 17.02
N GLY A 114 13.03 -10.35 15.97
CA GLY A 114 13.12 -11.45 15.01
C GLY A 114 12.16 -11.35 13.84
N PHE A 115 11.39 -10.25 13.68
CA PHE A 115 10.49 -10.08 12.53
C PHE A 115 11.21 -9.45 11.35
N ARG A 116 11.13 -10.12 10.20
CA ARG A 116 11.57 -9.62 8.89
C ARG A 116 10.35 -9.35 8.02
N PRO A 117 10.00 -8.07 7.78
CA PRO A 117 8.86 -7.69 6.98
C PRO A 117 8.93 -8.14 5.53
N SER A 118 7.78 -8.21 4.88
CA SER A 118 7.66 -8.46 3.45
C SER A 118 8.28 -7.32 2.63
N LYS A 119 8.87 -7.67 1.49
CA LYS A 119 9.17 -6.70 0.43
C LYS A 119 7.85 -6.33 -0.26
N TYR A 120 7.69 -5.06 -0.59
CA TYR A 120 6.50 -4.53 -1.26
C TYR A 120 6.86 -4.05 -2.66
N TYR A 121 6.02 -4.40 -3.63
CA TYR A 121 6.14 -4.00 -5.03
C TYR A 121 4.82 -3.45 -5.51
N GLU A 122 4.86 -2.34 -6.21
CA GLU A 122 3.70 -1.67 -6.78
C GLU A 122 3.98 -1.29 -8.22
N PHE A 123 3.05 -1.64 -9.09
CA PHE A 123 2.92 -1.10 -10.43
C PHE A 123 1.61 -0.33 -10.49
N ALA A 124 1.64 0.94 -10.89
CA ALA A 124 0.46 1.75 -11.08
C ALA A 124 0.44 2.34 -12.49
N PHE A 125 -0.71 2.28 -13.14
CA PHE A 125 -1.01 2.95 -14.39
C PHE A 125 -2.17 3.92 -14.18
N THR A 126 -2.04 5.14 -14.68
CA THR A 126 -3.06 6.19 -14.58
C THR A 126 -3.28 6.82 -15.95
N MET A 127 -4.52 7.09 -16.27
CA MET A 127 -4.91 7.78 -17.50
C MET A 127 -6.01 8.80 -17.21
N LEU A 128 -5.98 9.97 -17.86
CA LEU A 128 -6.99 11.00 -17.74
C LEU A 128 -7.41 11.48 -19.13
N SER A 129 -8.72 11.52 -19.38
CA SER A 129 -9.28 12.06 -20.62
C SER A 129 -9.23 13.61 -20.63
N SER A 130 -9.33 14.20 -21.82
CA SER A 130 -9.73 15.61 -21.95
C SER A 130 -11.13 15.81 -21.39
N LYS A 131 -11.51 17.09 -21.23
CA LYS A 131 -12.87 17.44 -20.83
C LYS A 131 -13.87 16.92 -21.87
N ILE A 132 -14.83 16.14 -21.43
CA ILE A 132 -15.94 15.61 -22.24
C ILE A 132 -17.15 16.54 -22.03
N ASN A 133 -17.61 17.19 -23.10
CA ASN A 133 -18.66 18.21 -23.00
C ASN A 133 -20.00 17.67 -22.51
N SER A 134 -20.37 16.47 -22.91
CA SER A 134 -21.66 15.84 -22.51
C SER A 134 -21.80 15.64 -21.00
N ILE A 135 -20.69 15.39 -20.30
CA ILE A 135 -20.67 15.20 -18.84
C ILE A 135 -20.05 16.39 -18.11
N ASN A 136 -19.61 17.41 -18.84
CA ASN A 136 -18.93 18.60 -18.32
C ASN A 136 -17.78 18.28 -17.36
N GLY A 137 -16.99 17.25 -17.68
CA GLY A 137 -15.89 16.76 -16.84
C GLY A 137 -14.94 15.84 -17.58
N SER A 138 -13.94 15.33 -16.90
CA SER A 138 -12.94 14.41 -17.40
C SER A 138 -13.07 13.06 -16.73
N LEU A 139 -12.82 11.99 -17.47
CA LEU A 139 -12.78 10.63 -16.94
C LEU A 139 -11.34 10.21 -16.69
N GLY A 140 -11.12 9.63 -15.51
CA GLY A 140 -9.86 9.00 -15.11
C GLY A 140 -10.00 7.49 -15.07
N PHE A 141 -8.90 6.82 -15.38
CA PHE A 141 -8.75 5.38 -15.18
C PHE A 141 -7.46 5.14 -14.41
N ASN A 142 -7.51 4.23 -13.45
CA ASN A 142 -6.32 3.76 -12.74
C ASN A 142 -6.35 2.24 -12.61
N PHE A 143 -5.18 1.68 -12.74
CA PHE A 143 -4.90 0.27 -12.53
C PHE A 143 -3.69 0.18 -11.60
N ASN A 144 -3.81 -0.61 -10.52
CA ASN A 144 -2.68 -0.88 -9.64
C ASN A 144 -2.53 -2.38 -9.46
N PHE A 145 -1.30 -2.86 -9.53
CA PHE A 145 -0.91 -4.20 -9.14
C PHE A 145 0.02 -4.09 -7.93
N LEU A 146 -0.36 -4.75 -6.85
CA LEU A 146 0.36 -4.75 -5.59
C LEU A 146 0.77 -6.18 -5.27
N ARG A 147 2.02 -6.34 -4.86
CA ARG A 147 2.56 -7.64 -4.46
C ARG A 147 3.45 -7.48 -3.23
N THR A 148 3.28 -8.37 -2.26
CA THR A 148 4.23 -8.55 -1.16
C THR A 148 4.96 -9.88 -1.29
N SER A 149 6.22 -9.94 -0.84
CA SER A 149 6.93 -11.20 -0.63
C SER A 149 6.46 -11.86 0.66
N GLU A 150 7.04 -12.98 1.00
CA GLU A 150 6.91 -13.59 2.31
C GLU A 150 7.57 -12.74 3.38
N SER A 151 7.00 -12.73 4.59
CA SER A 151 7.64 -12.24 5.81
C SER A 151 8.02 -13.42 6.71
N TYR A 152 8.89 -13.16 7.68
CA TYR A 152 9.43 -14.20 8.53
C TYR A 152 9.47 -13.74 9.98
N TRP A 153 9.27 -14.66 10.91
CA TRP A 153 9.49 -14.47 12.32
C TRP A 153 10.47 -15.54 12.80
N ASN A 154 11.63 -15.12 13.32
CA ASN A 154 12.74 -16.03 13.68
C ASN A 154 13.06 -17.05 12.59
N ASP A 155 13.19 -16.57 11.33
CA ASP A 155 13.41 -17.35 10.11
C ASP A 155 12.30 -18.31 9.71
N MET A 156 11.24 -18.44 10.51
CA MET A 156 10.04 -19.16 10.14
C MET A 156 9.12 -18.28 9.31
N LYS A 157 8.59 -18.83 8.23
CA LYS A 157 7.67 -18.12 7.33
C LYS A 157 6.35 -17.84 8.04
N THR A 158 5.93 -16.58 8.03
CA THR A 158 4.63 -16.21 8.60
C THR A 158 3.47 -16.61 7.68
N PRO A 159 2.36 -17.09 8.24
CA PRO A 159 1.20 -17.50 7.45
C PRO A 159 0.64 -16.36 6.59
N ASN A 160 0.24 -16.69 5.37
CA ASN A 160 -0.44 -15.77 4.43
C ASN A 160 0.26 -14.40 4.20
N SER A 161 1.56 -14.32 4.45
CA SER A 161 2.33 -13.08 4.34
C SER A 161 2.56 -12.63 2.90
N LYS A 162 2.60 -13.58 1.95
CA LYS A 162 2.68 -13.27 0.53
C LYS A 162 1.29 -12.92 0.00
N SER A 163 1.13 -11.71 -0.51
CA SER A 163 -0.13 -11.26 -1.09
C SER A 163 0.04 -10.68 -2.48
N GLU A 164 -0.99 -10.82 -3.30
CA GLU A 164 -1.09 -10.22 -4.62
C GLU A 164 -2.49 -9.66 -4.79
N MET A 165 -2.58 -8.41 -5.23
CA MET A 165 -3.84 -7.70 -5.40
C MET A 165 -3.80 -6.82 -6.65
N VAL A 166 -4.92 -6.76 -7.35
CA VAL A 166 -5.16 -5.84 -8.46
C VAL A 166 -6.28 -4.90 -8.07
N LEU A 167 -6.10 -3.60 -8.33
CA LEU A 167 -7.16 -2.60 -8.20
C LEU A 167 -7.45 -1.98 -9.55
N PHE A 168 -8.72 -1.93 -9.90
CA PHE A 168 -9.24 -1.16 -11.02
C PHE A 168 -10.03 0.01 -10.48
N GLY A 169 -9.80 1.20 -11.03
CA GLY A 169 -10.51 2.39 -10.64
C GLY A 169 -10.95 3.24 -11.82
N ILE A 170 -12.11 3.85 -11.67
CA ILE A 170 -12.64 4.85 -12.59
C ILE A 170 -12.91 6.11 -11.78
N GLY A 171 -12.50 7.26 -12.30
CA GLY A 171 -12.70 8.55 -11.69
C GLY A 171 -13.42 9.52 -12.62
N TYR A 172 -14.13 10.46 -12.04
CA TYR A 172 -14.71 11.61 -12.69
C TYR A 172 -14.21 12.87 -12.02
N THR A 173 -13.74 13.83 -12.81
CA THR A 173 -13.25 15.12 -12.31
C THR A 173 -13.99 16.24 -13.02
N ARG A 174 -14.57 17.15 -12.25
CA ARG A 174 -15.21 18.36 -12.75
C ARG A 174 -14.64 19.60 -12.07
N ASN A 175 -14.15 20.54 -12.86
CA ASN A 175 -13.72 21.83 -12.37
C ASN A 175 -14.95 22.74 -12.17
N ILE A 176 -14.98 23.41 -11.04
CA ILE A 176 -15.97 24.43 -10.65
C ILE A 176 -15.25 25.75 -10.36
N ALA A 177 -15.98 26.85 -10.24
CA ALA A 177 -15.38 28.19 -10.13
C ALA A 177 -14.33 28.36 -9.02
N LYS A 178 -14.45 27.63 -7.91
CA LYS A 178 -13.56 27.73 -6.73
C LYS A 178 -12.83 26.43 -6.38
N GLY A 179 -12.77 25.45 -7.30
CA GLY A 179 -12.10 24.18 -7.01
C GLY A 179 -12.43 23.08 -8.01
N SER A 180 -12.33 21.83 -7.55
CA SER A 180 -12.67 20.65 -8.35
C SER A 180 -13.44 19.65 -7.52
N ILE A 181 -14.44 19.01 -8.13
CA ILE A 181 -15.12 17.84 -7.59
C ILE A 181 -14.47 16.62 -8.21
N ILE A 182 -14.01 15.68 -7.37
CA ILE A 182 -13.41 14.42 -7.80
C ILE A 182 -14.22 13.29 -7.17
N LEU A 183 -14.77 12.43 -8.00
CA LEU A 183 -15.48 11.21 -7.60
C LEU A 183 -14.70 10.02 -8.14
N GLY A 184 -14.57 8.97 -7.35
CA GLY A 184 -13.86 7.78 -7.78
C GLY A 184 -14.45 6.51 -7.17
N ILE A 185 -14.44 5.44 -7.95
CA ILE A 185 -14.81 4.09 -7.52
C ILE A 185 -13.61 3.20 -7.82
N GLN A 186 -13.22 2.39 -6.85
CA GLN A 186 -12.16 1.41 -7.01
C GLN A 186 -12.64 0.05 -6.54
N LYS A 187 -12.29 -1.01 -7.30
CA LYS A 187 -12.58 -2.39 -6.95
C LYS A 187 -11.28 -3.18 -6.79
N PRO A 188 -11.00 -3.70 -5.59
CA PRO A 188 -9.88 -4.62 -5.36
C PRO A 188 -10.25 -6.04 -5.77
N TYR A 189 -9.26 -6.76 -6.35
CA TYR A 189 -9.30 -8.19 -6.61
C TYR A 189 -8.10 -8.82 -5.94
N PHE A 190 -8.34 -9.63 -4.92
CA PHE A 190 -7.31 -10.31 -4.17
C PHE A 190 -6.96 -11.63 -4.87
N LEU A 191 -5.76 -11.71 -5.43
CA LEU A 191 -5.28 -12.89 -6.17
C LEU A 191 -4.61 -13.91 -5.26
N LYS A 192 -3.89 -13.43 -4.23
CA LYS A 192 -3.22 -14.25 -3.21
C LYS A 192 -3.21 -13.53 -1.87
N GLY A 193 -3.06 -14.30 -0.79
CA GLY A 193 -2.99 -13.78 0.57
C GLY A 193 -4.28 -13.98 1.36
N THR A 194 -4.32 -13.47 2.55
CA THR A 194 -5.40 -13.70 3.54
C THR A 194 -6.81 -13.34 3.02
N LEU A 195 -6.90 -12.37 2.11
CA LEU A 195 -8.18 -11.91 1.54
C LEU A 195 -8.52 -12.57 0.21
N SER A 196 -7.70 -13.50 -0.27
CA SER A 196 -7.94 -14.23 -1.51
C SER A 196 -8.85 -15.42 -1.28
N SER A 197 -9.73 -15.69 -2.25
CA SER A 197 -10.57 -16.90 -2.26
C SER A 197 -9.79 -18.19 -2.54
N THR A 198 -8.50 -18.08 -2.92
CA THR A 198 -7.64 -19.22 -3.26
C THR A 198 -6.78 -19.72 -2.09
N ASN A 199 -6.95 -19.18 -0.91
CA ASN A 199 -6.26 -19.69 0.27
C ASN A 199 -6.79 -21.09 0.61
N GLU A 200 -5.89 -22.02 0.86
CA GLU A 200 -6.16 -23.41 1.28
C GLU A 200 -6.74 -23.52 2.70
N GLY A 201 -7.15 -22.44 3.31
CA GLY A 201 -7.83 -22.37 4.61
C GLY A 201 -9.10 -21.54 4.51
N ASP A 202 -10.18 -22.17 4.57
CA ASP A 202 -11.60 -21.90 4.81
C ASP A 202 -12.15 -20.47 5.04
N PHE A 203 -11.50 -19.39 4.63
CA PHE A 203 -12.09 -18.07 4.68
C PHE A 203 -12.49 -17.57 3.27
N LYS A 204 -13.61 -18.11 2.77
CA LYS A 204 -14.33 -17.47 1.67
C LYS A 204 -14.94 -16.15 2.16
N GLN A 205 -14.19 -15.07 2.14
CA GLN A 205 -14.80 -13.75 2.21
C GLN A 205 -15.56 -13.51 0.91
N LYS A 206 -16.87 -13.70 0.94
CA LYS A 206 -17.76 -13.12 -0.06
C LYS A 206 -17.70 -11.62 0.12
N ILE A 207 -16.99 -10.93 -0.77
CA ILE A 207 -17.11 -9.49 -0.91
C ILE A 207 -18.44 -9.25 -1.61
N ASN A 208 -19.48 -9.09 -0.83
CA ASN A 208 -20.73 -8.54 -1.33
C ASN A 208 -20.49 -7.04 -1.53
N ALA A 209 -20.40 -6.62 -2.79
CA ALA A 209 -20.39 -5.23 -3.18
C ALA A 209 -21.82 -4.70 -3.11
#